data_54c5e57d392d18f22e0073658fb6e376
#
_entry.id   54c5e57d392d18f22e0073658fb6e376
#
_cell.length_a   1.000
_cell.length_b   1.000
_cell.length_c   1.000
_cell.angle_alpha   90.00
_cell.angle_beta   90.00
_cell.angle_gamma   90.00
#
_symmetry.space_group_name_H-M   'P 1'
#
loop_
_entity.id
_entity.type
_entity.pdbx_description
1 polymer ?
#
loop_
_entity_poly.entity_id
_entity_poly.type
_entity_poly.pdbx_seq_one_letter_code
_entity_poly.pdbx_strand_id
1 'polypeptide(L)'
;MNIVQLRQSGHWPTLLTSFLYFDVSFMVWTILGALGAMIAPSLGLSAQEKFLMVSTPILAGAFLRIVLSLLTDRIGTKTTGILAQLVVMGGLAVAWRTGLSTLGQALALGVVLGVAGASFAVALPQSGRWYPPQMQGVVLGLAGAGNIGVVIDHLAAPRIAAAYGWQAVFGAALVPLAIAFVLYVALSKEPPGQFKKKKLSDYLNLLRERDAHWFCLFYTISFGGFVGLATAFAIYFRDEFGLAPVQAGEFAAFCTLVGALGRPVGGALADRLGGIRAMGVFYTVAGVALVAAAMSRNLWVCGAAFFVASGAFGMCNGSVFQLLPQRFAKDISVMTGLVGCGGGVGGFVLGMMFGASKEHTGSYVTGILLFAALCGVALVGMKLVKTRWRTTWGAMAAARI
;
A
#
# COMPACT_ATOMS: atom_id res chain seq x y z
N MET A 1 24.37 -8.60 -8.78
CA MET A 1 24.93 -7.89 -7.60
C MET A 1 25.08 -8.89 -6.48
N ASN A 2 26.26 -8.97 -5.86
CA ASN A 2 26.56 -9.94 -4.81
C ASN A 2 26.24 -9.29 -3.44
N ILE A 3 25.75 -10.09 -2.46
CA ILE A 3 25.42 -9.64 -1.08
C ILE A 3 26.63 -8.94 -0.43
N VAL A 4 27.86 -9.37 -0.77
CA VAL A 4 29.10 -8.75 -0.31
C VAL A 4 29.21 -7.30 -0.76
N GLN A 5 28.91 -6.99 -2.02
CA GLN A 5 28.92 -5.63 -2.54
C GLN A 5 27.88 -4.74 -1.84
N LEU A 6 26.69 -5.28 -1.54
CA LEU A 6 25.65 -4.56 -0.80
C LEU A 6 26.12 -4.18 0.61
N ARG A 7 26.82 -5.07 1.30
CA ARG A 7 27.35 -4.82 2.66
C ARG A 7 28.49 -3.79 2.68
N GLN A 8 29.28 -3.72 1.63
CA GLN A 8 30.46 -2.83 1.54
C GLN A 8 30.10 -1.42 1.05
N SER A 9 29.00 -1.28 0.29
CA SER A 9 28.65 -0.01 -0.36
C SER A 9 27.76 0.90 0.46
N GLY A 10 27.26 0.46 1.62
CA GLY A 10 26.38 1.24 2.49
C GLY A 10 26.22 0.61 3.87
N HIS A 11 25.29 1.17 4.67
CA HIS A 11 25.02 0.65 6.02
C HIS A 11 23.92 -0.40 5.99
N TRP A 12 24.31 -1.67 5.76
CA TRP A 12 23.36 -2.77 5.63
C TRP A 12 22.45 -3.01 6.85
N PRO A 13 22.88 -2.76 8.14
CA PRO A 13 21.97 -2.90 9.26
C PRO A 13 20.81 -1.90 9.19
N THR A 14 21.05 -0.67 8.70
CA THR A 14 19.98 0.30 8.47
C THR A 14 19.03 -0.16 7.36
N LEU A 15 19.53 -0.77 6.28
CA LEU A 15 18.66 -1.32 5.24
C LEU A 15 17.75 -2.42 5.78
N LEU A 16 18.32 -3.38 6.53
CA LEU A 16 17.55 -4.48 7.13
C LEU A 16 16.51 -3.97 8.12
N THR A 17 16.89 -3.06 9.00
CA THR A 17 15.95 -2.52 10.00
C THR A 17 14.90 -1.60 9.39
N SER A 18 15.20 -0.90 8.29
CA SER A 18 14.21 -0.15 7.52
C SER A 18 13.20 -1.07 6.83
N PHE A 19 13.65 -2.21 6.29
CA PHE A 19 12.77 -3.25 5.75
C PHE A 19 11.84 -3.80 6.84
N LEU A 20 12.38 -4.24 7.99
CA LEU A 20 11.59 -4.76 9.10
C LEU A 20 10.60 -3.72 9.65
N TYR A 21 11.06 -2.47 9.81
CA TYR A 21 10.22 -1.34 10.20
C TYR A 21 9.02 -1.18 9.26
N PHE A 22 9.28 -1.21 7.96
CA PHE A 22 8.24 -1.06 6.94
C PHE A 22 7.30 -2.26 6.90
N ASP A 23 7.84 -3.48 6.91
CA ASP A 23 7.09 -4.72 6.82
C ASP A 23 6.11 -4.89 7.99
N VAL A 24 6.61 -4.73 9.22
CA VAL A 24 5.78 -4.83 10.42
C VAL A 24 4.79 -3.67 10.53
N SER A 25 5.17 -2.47 10.07
CA SER A 25 4.23 -1.34 10.00
C SER A 25 3.08 -1.63 9.04
N PHE A 26 3.36 -2.21 7.88
CA PHE A 26 2.31 -2.58 6.91
C PHE A 26 1.44 -3.73 7.40
N MET A 27 2.00 -4.68 8.17
CA MET A 27 1.24 -5.71 8.85
C MET A 27 0.15 -5.10 9.75
N VAL A 28 0.49 -4.15 10.61
CA VAL A 28 -0.49 -3.53 11.52
C VAL A 28 -1.37 -2.48 10.85
N TRP A 29 -0.94 -1.90 9.74
CA TRP A 29 -1.74 -0.94 8.98
C TRP A 29 -3.04 -1.54 8.46
N THR A 30 -3.03 -2.82 8.06
CA THR A 30 -4.17 -3.54 7.49
C THR A 30 -4.96 -4.36 8.50
N ILE A 31 -4.59 -4.34 9.77
CA ILE A 31 -5.17 -5.21 10.81
C ILE A 31 -6.69 -5.07 10.94
N LEU A 32 -7.24 -3.86 10.76
CA LEU A 32 -8.68 -3.65 10.73
C LEU A 32 -9.35 -4.32 9.51
N GLY A 33 -8.63 -4.42 8.39
CA GLY A 33 -9.08 -5.15 7.19
C GLY A 33 -9.18 -6.65 7.44
N ALA A 34 -8.13 -7.24 7.99
CA ALA A 34 -8.10 -8.66 8.33
C ALA A 34 -9.14 -9.06 9.40
N LEU A 35 -9.43 -8.16 10.33
CA LEU A 35 -10.37 -8.37 11.43
C LEU A 35 -11.78 -7.81 11.14
N GLY A 36 -11.98 -7.07 10.04
CA GLY A 36 -13.20 -6.32 9.78
C GLY A 36 -14.47 -7.17 9.79
N ALA A 37 -14.37 -8.40 9.29
CA ALA A 37 -15.46 -9.37 9.32
C ALA A 37 -15.83 -9.88 10.72
N MET A 38 -14.97 -9.67 11.73
CA MET A 38 -15.21 -10.05 13.12
C MET A 38 -15.58 -8.85 13.99
N ILE A 39 -14.94 -7.71 13.79
CA ILE A 39 -15.19 -6.47 14.54
C ILE A 39 -16.54 -5.89 14.17
N ALA A 40 -16.90 -5.81 12.89
CA ALA A 40 -18.12 -5.15 12.45
C ALA A 40 -19.40 -5.73 13.08
N PRO A 41 -19.63 -7.06 13.16
CA PRO A 41 -20.77 -7.61 13.84
C PRO A 41 -20.81 -7.31 15.35
N SER A 42 -19.63 -7.30 16.02
CA SER A 42 -19.55 -7.00 17.47
C SER A 42 -19.89 -5.54 17.80
N LEU A 43 -19.75 -4.64 16.84
CA LEU A 43 -20.11 -3.22 16.98
C LEU A 43 -21.44 -2.87 16.33
N GLY A 44 -22.16 -3.84 15.73
CA GLY A 44 -23.42 -3.62 15.03
C GLY A 44 -23.32 -2.70 13.81
N LEU A 45 -22.17 -2.72 13.10
CA LEU A 45 -21.92 -1.82 11.97
C LEU A 45 -22.68 -2.24 10.71
N SER A 46 -23.22 -1.26 9.99
CA SER A 46 -23.74 -1.44 8.64
C SER A 46 -22.63 -1.83 7.66
N ALA A 47 -23.00 -2.23 6.44
CA ALA A 47 -22.01 -2.58 5.41
C ALA A 47 -21.14 -1.38 5.07
N GLN A 48 -21.70 -0.19 4.96
CA GLN A 48 -20.95 1.02 4.67
C GLN A 48 -20.01 1.41 5.81
N GLU A 49 -20.47 1.34 7.07
CA GLU A 49 -19.65 1.62 8.25
C GLU A 49 -18.48 0.63 8.41
N LYS A 50 -18.72 -0.66 8.11
CA LYS A 50 -17.69 -1.70 8.08
C LYS A 50 -16.55 -1.33 7.11
N PHE A 51 -16.90 -0.92 5.89
CA PHE A 51 -15.90 -0.52 4.90
C PHE A 51 -15.26 0.83 5.22
N LEU A 52 -15.98 1.76 5.82
CA LEU A 52 -15.41 3.00 6.36
C LEU A 52 -14.34 2.70 7.41
N MET A 53 -14.63 1.81 8.35
CA MET A 53 -13.70 1.38 9.40
C MET A 53 -12.41 0.81 8.83
N VAL A 54 -12.50 -0.15 7.91
CA VAL A 54 -11.29 -0.82 7.37
C VAL A 54 -10.52 0.03 6.36
N SER A 55 -11.17 1.02 5.74
CA SER A 55 -10.54 1.91 4.77
C SER A 55 -9.94 3.18 5.40
N THR A 56 -10.36 3.55 6.61
CA THR A 56 -9.84 4.74 7.33
C THR A 56 -8.33 4.71 7.53
N PRO A 57 -7.67 3.59 7.92
CA PRO A 57 -6.22 3.52 7.99
C PRO A 57 -5.54 3.85 6.66
N ILE A 58 -6.15 3.45 5.53
CA ILE A 58 -5.60 3.68 4.20
C ILE A 58 -5.62 5.17 3.88
N LEU A 59 -6.75 5.82 4.10
CA LEU A 59 -6.91 7.27 3.87
C LEU A 59 -6.00 8.09 4.78
N ALA A 60 -5.97 7.76 6.07
CA ALA A 60 -5.08 8.43 7.03
C ALA A 60 -3.61 8.26 6.63
N GLY A 61 -3.19 7.03 6.24
CA GLY A 61 -1.85 6.75 5.76
C GLY A 61 -1.50 7.53 4.50
N ALA A 62 -2.46 7.77 3.60
CA ALA A 62 -2.25 8.58 2.41
C ALA A 62 -1.76 10.00 2.75
N PHE A 63 -2.45 10.70 3.63
CA PHE A 63 -2.09 12.06 4.01
C PHE A 63 -0.89 12.11 4.97
N LEU A 64 -0.81 11.18 5.91
CA LEU A 64 0.29 11.11 6.87
C LEU A 64 1.64 10.82 6.21
N ARG A 65 1.69 10.23 5.01
CA ARG A 65 2.93 10.11 4.21
C ARG A 65 3.56 11.47 3.92
N ILE A 66 2.76 12.48 3.61
CA ILE A 66 3.27 13.83 3.36
C ILE A 66 3.83 14.40 4.67
N VAL A 67 3.10 14.23 5.77
CA VAL A 67 3.52 14.70 7.10
C VAL A 67 4.83 14.04 7.52
N LEU A 68 4.92 12.69 7.47
CA LEU A 68 6.14 11.98 7.84
C LEU A 68 7.31 12.31 6.90
N SER A 69 7.05 12.49 5.59
CA SER A 69 8.08 12.91 4.65
C SER A 69 8.66 14.30 5.00
N LEU A 70 7.82 15.23 5.44
CA LEU A 70 8.28 16.56 5.91
C LEU A 70 9.03 16.46 7.23
N LEU A 71 8.61 15.59 8.14
CA LEU A 71 9.29 15.36 9.42
C LEU A 71 10.66 14.72 9.22
N THR A 72 10.81 13.74 8.30
CA THR A 72 12.12 13.13 8.02
C THR A 72 13.18 14.14 7.61
N ASP A 73 12.78 15.20 6.93
CA ASP A 73 13.71 16.27 6.50
C ASP A 73 13.98 17.32 7.59
N ARG A 74 13.16 17.37 8.67
CA ARG A 74 13.31 18.33 9.77
C ARG A 74 14.04 17.75 10.98
N ILE A 75 13.64 16.56 11.41
CA ILE A 75 14.13 15.91 12.65
C ILE A 75 14.91 14.62 12.37
N GLY A 76 15.12 14.28 11.10
CA GLY A 76 15.82 13.07 10.68
C GLY A 76 14.92 11.87 10.46
N THR A 77 15.39 10.92 9.65
CA THR A 77 14.63 9.73 9.29
C THR A 77 14.48 8.76 10.45
N LYS A 78 15.57 8.53 11.21
CA LYS A 78 15.56 7.64 12.37
C LYS A 78 14.62 8.15 13.47
N THR A 79 14.72 9.41 13.84
CA THR A 79 13.87 10.01 14.87
C THR A 79 12.40 9.98 14.47
N THR A 80 12.09 10.32 13.22
CA THR A 80 10.72 10.25 12.70
C THR A 80 10.17 8.82 12.77
N GLY A 81 10.97 7.82 12.41
CA GLY A 81 10.55 6.41 12.48
C GLY A 81 10.28 5.94 13.91
N ILE A 82 11.13 6.33 14.88
CA ILE A 82 10.94 6.02 16.30
C ILE A 82 9.62 6.63 16.81
N LEU A 83 9.38 7.92 16.57
CA LEU A 83 8.15 8.58 17.00
C LEU A 83 6.91 7.98 16.36
N ALA A 84 6.96 7.67 15.07
CA ALA A 84 5.86 7.02 14.35
C ALA A 84 5.52 5.65 14.94
N GLN A 85 6.52 4.80 15.22
CA GLN A 85 6.27 3.49 15.84
C GLN A 85 5.72 3.62 17.26
N LEU A 86 6.22 4.55 18.08
CA LEU A 86 5.69 4.78 19.42
C LEU A 86 4.21 5.17 19.40
N VAL A 87 3.79 6.03 18.46
CA VAL A 87 2.38 6.40 18.27
C VAL A 87 1.53 5.18 17.93
N VAL A 88 1.99 4.35 17.01
CA VAL A 88 1.28 3.13 16.59
C VAL A 88 1.18 2.12 17.73
N MET A 89 2.30 1.87 18.42
CA MET A 89 2.33 0.96 19.58
C MET A 89 1.43 1.45 20.71
N GLY A 90 1.42 2.75 20.99
CA GLY A 90 0.53 3.37 21.99
C GLY A 90 -0.94 3.17 21.63
N GLY A 91 -1.33 3.42 20.37
CA GLY A 91 -2.70 3.20 19.90
C GLY A 91 -3.16 1.74 19.97
N LEU A 92 -2.29 0.80 19.56
CA LEU A 92 -2.59 -0.65 19.68
C LEU A 92 -2.67 -1.09 21.15
N ALA A 93 -1.79 -0.58 22.02
CA ALA A 93 -1.82 -0.92 23.44
C ALA A 93 -3.13 -0.40 24.10
N VAL A 94 -3.56 0.81 23.77
CA VAL A 94 -4.85 1.35 24.23
C VAL A 94 -6.00 0.48 23.71
N ALA A 95 -6.06 0.22 22.41
CA ALA A 95 -7.11 -0.60 21.81
C ALA A 95 -7.16 -2.03 22.39
N TRP A 96 -6.01 -2.62 22.69
CA TRP A 96 -5.93 -3.91 23.35
C TRP A 96 -6.51 -3.89 24.78
N ARG A 97 -6.20 -2.84 25.55
CA ARG A 97 -6.60 -2.73 26.97
C ARG A 97 -8.06 -2.31 27.13
N THR A 98 -8.56 -1.41 26.29
CA THR A 98 -9.92 -0.87 26.40
C THR A 98 -10.95 -1.57 25.51
N GLY A 99 -10.47 -2.31 24.50
CA GLY A 99 -11.32 -2.79 23.41
C GLY A 99 -11.80 -1.66 22.49
N LEU A 100 -12.68 -2.03 21.55
CA LEU A 100 -13.42 -1.08 20.72
C LEU A 100 -14.91 -1.33 20.96
N SER A 101 -15.65 -0.29 21.30
CA SER A 101 -17.09 -0.35 21.61
C SER A 101 -17.94 0.48 20.66
N THR A 102 -17.31 1.38 19.89
CA THR A 102 -18.00 2.27 18.95
C THR A 102 -17.23 2.41 17.64
N LEU A 103 -17.95 2.76 16.56
CA LEU A 103 -17.35 3.11 15.28
C LEU A 103 -16.30 4.24 15.44
N GLY A 104 -16.60 5.27 16.26
CA GLY A 104 -15.68 6.38 16.50
C GLY A 104 -14.32 5.94 17.05
N GLN A 105 -14.30 4.99 17.99
CA GLN A 105 -13.05 4.42 18.52
C GLN A 105 -12.30 3.62 17.44
N ALA A 106 -13.01 2.85 16.63
CA ALA A 106 -12.42 2.11 15.53
C ALA A 106 -11.81 3.04 14.46
N LEU A 107 -12.51 4.14 14.14
CA LEU A 107 -11.98 5.17 13.22
C LEU A 107 -10.77 5.89 13.81
N ALA A 108 -10.79 6.22 15.11
CA ALA A 108 -9.64 6.83 15.80
C ALA A 108 -8.41 5.90 15.76
N LEU A 109 -8.59 4.61 16.06
CA LEU A 109 -7.54 3.61 15.87
C LEU A 109 -7.08 3.56 14.40
N GLY A 110 -8.02 3.60 13.45
CA GLY A 110 -7.72 3.64 12.02
C GLY A 110 -6.80 4.80 11.62
N VAL A 111 -7.02 6.00 12.18
CA VAL A 111 -6.15 7.16 11.96
C VAL A 111 -4.74 6.91 12.53
N VAL A 112 -4.64 6.34 13.74
CA VAL A 112 -3.34 5.98 14.34
C VAL A 112 -2.62 4.92 13.50
N LEU A 113 -3.32 3.89 13.04
CA LEU A 113 -2.75 2.88 12.14
C LEU A 113 -2.32 3.47 10.78
N GLY A 114 -2.93 4.58 10.36
CA GLY A 114 -2.48 5.35 9.20
C GLY A 114 -1.04 5.84 9.32
N VAL A 115 -0.54 6.09 10.54
CA VAL A 115 0.88 6.40 10.78
C VAL A 115 1.77 5.23 10.35
N ALA A 116 1.35 4.00 10.63
CA ALA A 116 2.04 2.78 10.17
C ALA A 116 2.01 2.67 8.62
N GLY A 117 0.88 2.99 7.99
CA GLY A 117 0.77 3.05 6.52
C GLY A 117 1.63 4.13 5.86
N ALA A 118 2.03 5.13 6.61
CA ALA A 118 2.94 6.18 6.16
C ALA A 118 4.43 5.82 6.32
N SER A 119 4.78 4.69 6.92
CA SER A 119 6.15 4.22 7.18
C SER A 119 7.05 4.15 5.93
N PHE A 120 6.46 3.96 4.75
CA PHE A 120 7.12 4.04 3.46
C PHE A 120 7.90 5.36 3.27
N ALA A 121 7.34 6.48 3.74
CA ALA A 121 7.97 7.79 3.65
C ALA A 121 9.21 7.95 4.55
N VAL A 122 9.40 7.06 5.51
CA VAL A 122 10.56 6.98 6.41
C VAL A 122 11.56 5.94 5.91
N ALA A 123 11.12 4.72 5.68
CA ALA A 123 11.96 3.57 5.39
C ALA A 123 12.78 3.73 4.10
N LEU A 124 12.15 4.24 3.03
CA LEU A 124 12.82 4.38 1.74
C LEU A 124 13.95 5.43 1.74
N PRO A 125 13.72 6.66 2.20
CA PRO A 125 14.80 7.63 2.31
C PRO A 125 15.91 7.17 3.26
N GLN A 126 15.56 6.51 4.37
CA GLN A 126 16.54 6.03 5.35
C GLN A 126 17.47 4.98 4.74
N SER A 127 16.93 4.03 3.96
CA SER A 127 17.77 3.03 3.28
C SER A 127 18.49 3.61 2.08
N GLY A 128 17.77 4.29 1.19
CA GLY A 128 18.31 4.73 -0.11
C GLY A 128 19.45 5.73 0.02
N ARG A 129 19.43 6.61 1.02
CA ARG A 129 20.45 7.65 1.22
C ARG A 129 21.82 7.11 1.68
N TRP A 130 21.90 5.85 2.11
CA TRP A 130 23.15 5.17 2.47
C TRP A 130 23.91 4.61 1.28
N TYR A 131 23.25 4.46 0.12
CA TYR A 131 23.80 3.75 -1.03
C TYR A 131 23.98 4.66 -2.24
N PRO A 132 25.00 4.40 -3.08
CA PRO A 132 25.24 5.19 -4.27
C PRO A 132 24.08 5.05 -5.28
N PRO A 133 23.89 6.05 -6.18
CA PRO A 133 22.76 6.09 -7.12
C PRO A 133 22.58 4.81 -7.95
N GLN A 134 23.70 4.16 -8.34
CA GLN A 134 23.66 2.94 -9.15
C GLN A 134 23.05 1.74 -8.44
N MET A 135 23.01 1.75 -7.09
CA MET A 135 22.47 0.67 -6.27
C MET A 135 21.08 0.99 -5.71
N GLN A 136 20.59 2.21 -5.84
CA GLN A 136 19.33 2.64 -5.24
C GLN A 136 18.14 1.83 -5.72
N GLY A 137 18.10 1.41 -6.98
CA GLY A 137 17.01 0.57 -7.49
C GLY A 137 16.84 -0.73 -6.70
N VAL A 138 17.96 -1.44 -6.45
CA VAL A 138 17.93 -2.69 -5.67
C VAL A 138 17.65 -2.44 -4.20
N VAL A 139 18.29 -1.42 -3.62
CA VAL A 139 18.12 -1.05 -2.21
C VAL A 139 16.67 -0.63 -1.91
N LEU A 140 16.10 0.23 -2.75
CA LEU A 140 14.71 0.66 -2.62
C LEU A 140 13.73 -0.47 -2.93
N GLY A 141 14.10 -1.39 -3.84
CA GLY A 141 13.33 -2.61 -4.10
C GLY A 141 13.30 -3.54 -2.88
N LEU A 142 14.45 -3.77 -2.23
CA LEU A 142 14.54 -4.56 -1.00
C LEU A 142 13.79 -3.88 0.16
N ALA A 143 14.03 -2.60 0.39
CA ALA A 143 13.30 -1.86 1.44
C ALA A 143 11.80 -1.81 1.16
N GLY A 144 11.39 -1.70 -0.11
CA GLY A 144 9.99 -1.65 -0.53
C GLY A 144 9.29 -3.01 -0.61
N ALA A 145 9.99 -4.12 -0.42
CA ALA A 145 9.40 -5.47 -0.36
C ALA A 145 8.59 -5.72 0.93
N GLY A 146 8.61 -4.81 1.90
CA GLY A 146 7.86 -4.88 3.17
C GLY A 146 6.33 -4.88 3.03
N ASN A 147 5.77 -5.02 1.83
CA ASN A 147 4.34 -5.30 1.64
C ASN A 147 3.95 -6.74 2.04
N ILE A 148 4.90 -7.63 2.32
CA ILE A 148 4.66 -9.00 2.75
C ILE A 148 4.01 -9.03 4.14
N GLY A 149 4.25 -8.03 4.99
CA GLY A 149 3.59 -7.87 6.28
C GLY A 149 2.06 -7.94 6.21
N VAL A 150 1.45 -7.43 5.14
CA VAL A 150 0.00 -7.52 4.92
C VAL A 150 -0.46 -8.99 4.77
N VAL A 151 0.36 -9.82 4.14
CA VAL A 151 0.07 -11.27 3.99
C VAL A 151 0.14 -11.97 5.34
N ILE A 152 1.15 -11.62 6.15
CA ILE A 152 1.30 -12.15 7.52
C ILE A 152 0.09 -11.79 8.36
N ASP A 153 -0.39 -10.55 8.28
CA ASP A 153 -1.59 -10.09 8.96
C ASP A 153 -2.82 -10.94 8.59
N HIS A 154 -3.09 -11.13 7.31
CA HIS A 154 -4.23 -11.93 6.85
C HIS A 154 -4.16 -13.41 7.28
N LEU A 155 -2.96 -13.96 7.46
CA LEU A 155 -2.78 -15.32 7.96
C LEU A 155 -2.86 -15.40 9.49
N ALA A 156 -2.23 -14.48 10.21
CA ALA A 156 -2.09 -14.55 11.66
C ALA A 156 -3.30 -13.97 12.40
N ALA A 157 -3.81 -12.79 11.99
CA ALA A 157 -4.84 -12.09 12.72
C ALA A 157 -6.15 -12.90 12.88
N PRO A 158 -6.72 -13.55 11.83
CA PRO A 158 -7.92 -14.35 12.00
C PRO A 158 -7.71 -15.59 12.89
N ARG A 159 -6.50 -16.21 12.88
CA ARG A 159 -6.18 -17.36 13.73
C ARG A 159 -6.09 -16.97 15.20
N ILE A 160 -5.39 -15.88 15.49
CA ILE A 160 -5.29 -15.35 16.86
C ILE A 160 -6.68 -14.92 17.35
N ALA A 161 -7.47 -14.26 16.50
CA ALA A 161 -8.82 -13.83 16.84
C ALA A 161 -9.77 -15.02 17.12
N ALA A 162 -9.64 -16.12 16.38
CA ALA A 162 -10.44 -17.32 16.60
C ALA A 162 -10.11 -18.02 17.93
N ALA A 163 -8.85 -17.96 18.38
CA ALA A 163 -8.39 -18.59 19.60
C ALA A 163 -8.60 -17.71 20.86
N TYR A 164 -8.38 -16.40 20.76
CA TYR A 164 -8.29 -15.50 21.91
C TYR A 164 -9.18 -14.25 21.82
N GLY A 165 -10.03 -14.17 20.78
CA GLY A 165 -10.82 -12.98 20.48
C GLY A 165 -10.04 -11.94 19.68
N TRP A 166 -10.77 -11.09 18.94
CA TRP A 166 -10.16 -10.13 18.02
C TRP A 166 -9.37 -9.02 18.76
N GLN A 167 -9.74 -8.65 20.00
CA GLN A 167 -8.97 -7.69 20.79
C GLN A 167 -7.55 -8.17 21.09
N ALA A 168 -7.36 -9.49 21.30
CA ALA A 168 -6.06 -10.06 21.57
C ALA A 168 -5.07 -9.88 20.41
N VAL A 169 -5.57 -9.72 19.19
CA VAL A 169 -4.73 -9.47 18.00
C VAL A 169 -3.96 -8.16 18.11
N PHE A 170 -4.57 -7.10 18.69
CA PHE A 170 -3.88 -5.84 18.92
C PHE A 170 -2.71 -5.99 19.88
N GLY A 171 -2.89 -6.79 20.95
CA GLY A 171 -1.80 -7.12 21.88
C GLY A 171 -0.71 -7.97 21.25
N ALA A 172 -1.11 -9.00 20.48
CA ALA A 172 -0.18 -9.86 19.76
C ALA A 172 0.66 -9.10 18.74
N ALA A 173 0.06 -8.13 18.04
CA ALA A 173 0.75 -7.29 17.06
C ALA A 173 1.83 -6.37 17.69
N LEU A 174 1.72 -6.06 18.99
CA LEU A 174 2.76 -5.32 19.71
C LEU A 174 4.09 -6.09 19.79
N VAL A 175 4.07 -7.42 19.77
CA VAL A 175 5.29 -8.23 19.88
C VAL A 175 6.22 -8.01 18.68
N PRO A 176 5.81 -8.27 17.42
CA PRO A 176 6.67 -7.99 16.26
C PRO A 176 6.99 -6.50 16.11
N LEU A 177 6.07 -5.59 16.49
CA LEU A 177 6.37 -4.15 16.51
C LEU A 177 7.47 -3.80 17.51
N ALA A 178 7.42 -4.34 18.72
CA ALA A 178 8.44 -4.10 19.73
C ALA A 178 9.81 -4.66 19.30
N ILE A 179 9.84 -5.86 18.71
CA ILE A 179 11.07 -6.44 18.15
C ILE A 179 11.65 -5.53 17.05
N ALA A 180 10.81 -5.14 16.08
CA ALA A 180 11.23 -4.25 15.00
C ALA A 180 11.68 -2.89 15.55
N PHE A 181 11.00 -2.34 16.56
CA PHE A 181 11.35 -1.09 17.21
C PHE A 181 12.72 -1.15 17.88
N VAL A 182 12.97 -2.18 18.69
CA VAL A 182 14.25 -2.36 19.38
C VAL A 182 15.39 -2.51 18.37
N LEU A 183 15.21 -3.34 17.35
CA LEU A 183 16.21 -3.50 16.28
C LEU A 183 16.43 -2.21 15.52
N TYR A 184 15.37 -1.46 15.23
CA TYR A 184 15.45 -0.17 14.54
C TYR A 184 16.20 0.87 15.35
N VAL A 185 15.90 1.01 16.66
CA VAL A 185 16.60 1.93 17.57
C VAL A 185 18.06 1.57 17.71
N ALA A 186 18.36 0.27 17.89
CA ALA A 186 19.73 -0.20 18.16
C ALA A 186 20.64 -0.17 16.91
N LEU A 187 20.13 -0.60 15.76
CA LEU A 187 20.97 -0.89 14.59
C LEU A 187 20.86 0.14 13.46
N SER A 188 19.75 0.91 13.38
CA SER A 188 19.64 1.93 12.34
C SER A 188 20.48 3.17 12.68
N LYS A 189 20.99 3.81 11.64
CA LYS A 189 21.73 5.09 11.76
C LYS A 189 21.08 6.12 10.84
N GLU A 190 21.20 7.40 11.22
CA GLU A 190 20.81 8.50 10.35
C GLU A 190 21.71 8.53 9.12
N PRO A 191 21.15 8.67 7.90
CA PRO A 191 21.97 8.73 6.68
C PRO A 191 22.94 9.92 6.72
N PRO A 192 24.16 9.75 6.20
CA PRO A 192 25.15 10.83 6.15
C PRO A 192 24.74 11.90 5.12
N GLY A 193 25.15 13.13 5.35
CA GLY A 193 24.96 14.26 4.44
C GLY A 193 23.80 15.19 4.82
N GLN A 194 23.76 16.34 4.17
CA GLN A 194 22.69 17.31 4.28
C GLN A 194 21.72 17.12 3.10
N PHE A 195 20.45 16.90 3.40
CA PHE A 195 19.42 16.75 2.38
C PHE A 195 18.59 18.03 2.28
N LYS A 196 18.18 18.38 1.06
CA LYS A 196 17.32 19.53 0.80
C LYS A 196 16.01 19.34 1.57
N LYS A 197 15.72 20.25 2.50
CA LYS A 197 14.47 20.25 3.28
C LYS A 197 13.29 20.57 2.34
N LYS A 198 12.35 19.66 2.27
CA LYS A 198 11.11 19.86 1.52
C LYS A 198 10.17 20.78 2.28
N LYS A 199 9.39 21.54 1.52
CA LYS A 199 8.31 22.39 2.02
C LYS A 199 6.98 21.90 1.47
N LEU A 200 5.90 22.22 2.15
CA LEU A 200 4.55 21.93 1.64
C LEU A 200 4.31 22.60 0.27
N SER A 201 4.92 23.78 0.06
CA SER A 201 4.88 24.46 -1.24
C SER A 201 5.44 23.63 -2.38
N ASP A 202 6.42 22.75 -2.15
CA ASP A 202 7.01 21.90 -3.19
C ASP A 202 5.98 20.88 -3.67
N TYR A 203 5.17 20.33 -2.76
CA TYR A 203 4.04 19.45 -3.09
C TYR A 203 2.96 20.19 -3.88
N LEU A 204 2.59 21.41 -3.45
CA LEU A 204 1.57 22.22 -4.13
C LEU A 204 2.02 22.67 -5.53
N ASN A 205 3.32 22.99 -5.69
CA ASN A 205 3.87 23.36 -6.99
C ASN A 205 3.85 22.16 -7.96
N LEU A 206 4.18 20.95 -7.51
CA LEU A 206 4.09 19.77 -8.35
C LEU A 206 2.65 19.40 -8.73
N LEU A 207 1.68 19.69 -7.87
CA LEU A 207 0.26 19.53 -8.22
C LEU A 207 -0.21 20.47 -9.34
N ARG A 208 0.56 21.49 -9.76
CA ARG A 208 0.27 22.31 -10.94
C ARG A 208 0.74 21.63 -12.24
N GLU A 209 1.61 20.65 -12.15
CA GLU A 209 2.13 19.89 -13.29
C GLU A 209 1.09 18.89 -13.81
N ARG A 210 0.72 18.99 -15.10
CA ARG A 210 -0.26 18.08 -15.72
C ARG A 210 0.16 16.62 -15.63
N ASP A 211 1.45 16.33 -15.74
CA ASP A 211 1.95 14.95 -15.66
C ASP A 211 1.81 14.38 -14.26
N ALA A 212 1.94 15.21 -13.21
CA ALA A 212 1.74 14.78 -11.83
C ALA A 212 0.32 14.22 -11.61
N HIS A 213 -0.71 14.89 -12.15
CA HIS A 213 -2.09 14.40 -12.05
C HIS A 213 -2.27 13.01 -12.70
N TRP A 214 -1.65 12.80 -13.88
CA TRP A 214 -1.74 11.51 -14.55
C TRP A 214 -1.04 10.40 -13.76
N PHE A 215 0.15 10.65 -13.23
CA PHE A 215 0.83 9.69 -12.36
C PHE A 215 0.03 9.39 -11.08
N CYS A 216 -0.54 10.43 -10.45
CA CYS A 216 -1.45 10.24 -9.30
C CYS A 216 -2.66 9.40 -9.69
N LEU A 217 -3.35 9.69 -10.80
CA LEU A 217 -4.51 8.93 -11.28
C LEU A 217 -4.15 7.46 -11.53
N PHE A 218 -3.06 7.20 -12.25
CA PHE A 218 -2.65 5.82 -12.52
C PHE A 218 -2.34 5.09 -11.22
N TYR A 219 -1.64 5.70 -10.29
CA TYR A 219 -1.35 5.03 -9.02
C TYR A 219 -2.56 4.95 -8.08
N THR A 220 -3.48 5.89 -8.15
CA THR A 220 -4.80 5.82 -7.48
C THR A 220 -5.53 4.54 -7.87
N ILE A 221 -5.52 4.18 -9.16
CA ILE A 221 -6.20 2.98 -9.63
C ILE A 221 -5.37 1.73 -9.34
N SER A 222 -4.05 1.73 -9.57
CA SER A 222 -3.24 0.52 -9.41
C SER A 222 -2.93 0.18 -7.95
N PHE A 223 -2.37 1.12 -7.19
CA PHE A 223 -2.09 0.88 -5.77
C PHE A 223 -3.36 0.91 -4.93
N GLY A 224 -4.28 1.82 -5.27
CA GLY A 224 -5.60 1.86 -4.65
C GLY A 224 -6.36 0.55 -4.86
N GLY A 225 -6.32 -0.01 -6.07
CA GLY A 225 -6.87 -1.33 -6.38
C GLY A 225 -6.23 -2.43 -5.53
N PHE A 226 -4.90 -2.46 -5.49
CA PHE A 226 -4.17 -3.46 -4.69
C PHE A 226 -4.51 -3.38 -3.20
N VAL A 227 -4.35 -2.21 -2.57
CA VAL A 227 -4.52 -2.08 -1.12
C VAL A 227 -6.00 -2.10 -0.71
N GLY A 228 -6.88 -1.54 -1.53
CA GLY A 228 -8.32 -1.56 -1.27
C GLY A 228 -8.90 -2.97 -1.35
N LEU A 229 -8.48 -3.77 -2.35
CA LEU A 229 -8.84 -5.19 -2.41
C LEU A 229 -8.26 -5.97 -1.25
N ALA A 230 -6.97 -5.78 -0.93
CA ALA A 230 -6.34 -6.47 0.19
C ALA A 230 -7.12 -6.28 1.50
N THR A 231 -7.55 -5.07 1.81
CA THR A 231 -8.33 -4.80 3.02
C THR A 231 -9.79 -5.29 2.95
N ALA A 232 -10.34 -5.44 1.74
CA ALA A 232 -11.71 -5.89 1.51
C ALA A 232 -11.86 -7.42 1.45
N PHE A 233 -10.82 -8.15 1.06
CA PHE A 233 -10.91 -9.58 0.75
C PHE A 233 -11.46 -10.44 1.88
N ALA A 234 -10.98 -10.27 3.12
CA ALA A 234 -11.45 -11.08 4.25
C ALA A 234 -12.96 -10.88 4.49
N ILE A 235 -13.44 -9.64 4.33
CA ILE A 235 -14.87 -9.31 4.44
C ILE A 235 -15.63 -9.92 3.26
N TYR A 236 -15.15 -9.70 2.03
CA TYR A 236 -15.80 -10.15 0.81
C TYR A 236 -15.98 -11.67 0.79
N PHE A 237 -14.91 -12.43 1.01
CA PHE A 237 -14.95 -13.90 0.98
C PHE A 237 -15.85 -14.48 2.08
N ARG A 238 -15.90 -13.84 3.23
CA ARG A 238 -16.83 -14.23 4.29
C ARG A 238 -18.27 -13.91 3.93
N ASP A 239 -18.56 -12.70 3.48
CA ASP A 239 -19.93 -12.22 3.24
C ASP A 239 -20.58 -12.89 2.00
N GLU A 240 -19.80 -13.17 0.93
CA GLU A 240 -20.34 -13.75 -0.32
C GLU A 240 -20.32 -15.28 -0.34
N PHE A 241 -19.36 -15.90 0.37
CA PHE A 241 -19.20 -17.36 0.32
C PHE A 241 -19.38 -18.05 1.68
N GLY A 242 -19.69 -17.30 2.74
CA GLY A 242 -19.90 -17.85 4.07
C GLY A 242 -18.66 -18.49 4.70
N LEU A 243 -17.45 -18.13 4.25
CA LEU A 243 -16.22 -18.74 4.73
C LEU A 243 -15.98 -18.43 6.21
N ALA A 244 -15.40 -19.38 6.93
CA ALA A 244 -14.89 -19.13 8.27
C ALA A 244 -13.81 -18.03 8.23
N PRO A 245 -13.64 -17.23 9.30
CA PRO A 245 -12.69 -16.10 9.30
C PRO A 245 -11.27 -16.49 8.90
N VAL A 246 -10.80 -17.65 9.32
CA VAL A 246 -9.46 -18.15 8.98
C VAL A 246 -9.35 -18.44 7.49
N GLN A 247 -10.35 -19.13 6.91
CA GLN A 247 -10.37 -19.44 5.48
C GLN A 247 -10.47 -18.16 4.63
N ALA A 248 -11.31 -17.20 5.02
CA ALA A 248 -11.39 -15.91 4.35
C ALA A 248 -10.06 -15.15 4.40
N GLY A 249 -9.34 -15.20 5.52
CA GLY A 249 -7.98 -14.68 5.67
C GLY A 249 -6.96 -15.37 4.76
N GLU A 250 -7.05 -16.69 4.59
CA GLU A 250 -6.18 -17.46 3.68
C GLU A 250 -6.37 -17.05 2.22
N PHE A 251 -7.62 -16.90 1.75
CA PHE A 251 -7.91 -16.38 0.42
C PHE A 251 -7.40 -14.94 0.26
N ALA A 252 -7.60 -14.09 1.27
CA ALA A 252 -7.09 -12.73 1.27
C ALA A 252 -5.56 -12.70 1.19
N ALA A 253 -4.87 -13.52 1.98
CA ALA A 253 -3.42 -13.65 1.98
C ALA A 253 -2.89 -14.09 0.60
N PHE A 254 -3.51 -15.11 0.00
CA PHE A 254 -3.12 -15.64 -1.29
C PHE A 254 -3.26 -14.59 -2.40
N CYS A 255 -4.40 -13.89 -2.45
CA CYS A 255 -4.61 -12.83 -3.43
C CYS A 255 -3.65 -11.63 -3.20
N THR A 256 -3.36 -11.30 -1.94
CA THR A 256 -2.47 -10.16 -1.61
C THR A 256 -1.01 -10.49 -1.92
N LEU A 257 -0.58 -11.73 -1.70
CA LEU A 257 0.79 -12.18 -1.92
C LEU A 257 1.24 -11.95 -3.37
N VAL A 258 0.42 -12.34 -4.35
CA VAL A 258 0.77 -12.17 -5.76
C VAL A 258 0.89 -10.69 -6.14
N GLY A 259 0.08 -9.82 -5.56
CA GLY A 259 0.17 -8.37 -5.77
C GLY A 259 1.43 -7.77 -5.15
N ALA A 260 1.79 -8.21 -3.93
CA ALA A 260 3.02 -7.77 -3.26
C ALA A 260 4.27 -8.18 -4.06
N LEU A 261 4.34 -9.44 -4.50
CA LEU A 261 5.44 -9.98 -5.30
C LEU A 261 5.44 -9.49 -6.76
N GLY A 262 4.28 -9.08 -7.28
CA GLY A 262 4.13 -8.57 -8.64
C GLY A 262 4.86 -7.26 -8.89
N ARG A 263 5.06 -6.43 -7.87
CA ARG A 263 5.65 -5.09 -8.01
C ARG A 263 7.04 -5.08 -8.65
N PRO A 264 8.04 -5.84 -8.17
CA PRO A 264 9.35 -5.90 -8.83
C PRO A 264 9.29 -6.52 -10.22
N VAL A 265 8.43 -7.52 -10.43
CA VAL A 265 8.23 -8.15 -11.75
C VAL A 265 7.68 -7.14 -12.76
N GLY A 266 6.68 -6.36 -12.37
CA GLY A 266 6.09 -5.32 -13.22
C GLY A 266 7.06 -4.22 -13.58
N GLY A 267 7.91 -3.79 -12.64
CA GLY A 267 9.00 -2.84 -12.91
C GLY A 267 9.98 -3.38 -13.94
N ALA A 268 10.45 -4.61 -13.76
CA ALA A 268 11.38 -5.25 -14.70
C ALA A 268 10.76 -5.48 -16.09
N LEU A 269 9.47 -5.79 -16.17
CA LEU A 269 8.76 -5.87 -17.45
C LEU A 269 8.60 -4.49 -18.10
N ALA A 270 8.32 -3.46 -17.32
CA ALA A 270 8.24 -2.07 -17.82
C ALA A 270 9.58 -1.58 -18.38
N ASP A 271 10.70 -1.99 -17.77
CA ASP A 271 12.04 -1.68 -18.30
C ASP A 271 12.29 -2.32 -19.68
N ARG A 272 11.66 -3.44 -19.99
CA ARG A 272 11.79 -4.14 -21.27
C ARG A 272 10.78 -3.68 -22.31
N LEU A 273 9.51 -3.58 -21.93
CA LEU A 273 8.38 -3.33 -22.84
C LEU A 273 8.08 -1.84 -23.03
N GLY A 274 8.58 -1.00 -22.11
CA GLY A 274 8.18 0.40 -21.95
C GLY A 274 7.01 0.52 -20.96
N GLY A 275 7.10 1.53 -20.07
CA GLY A 275 6.18 1.69 -18.95
C GLY A 275 4.71 1.82 -19.35
N ILE A 276 4.38 2.63 -20.37
CA ILE A 276 2.99 2.81 -20.84
C ILE A 276 2.41 1.51 -21.41
N ARG A 277 3.22 0.74 -22.17
CA ARG A 277 2.75 -0.53 -22.72
C ARG A 277 2.49 -1.54 -21.62
N ALA A 278 3.41 -1.67 -20.68
CA ALA A 278 3.28 -2.56 -19.53
C ALA A 278 2.04 -2.23 -18.70
N MET A 279 1.83 -0.95 -18.34
CA MET A 279 0.64 -0.50 -17.63
C MET A 279 -0.64 -0.81 -18.42
N GLY A 280 -0.62 -0.62 -19.76
CA GLY A 280 -1.75 -0.93 -20.62
C GLY A 280 -2.19 -2.40 -20.53
N VAL A 281 -1.22 -3.32 -20.58
CA VAL A 281 -1.49 -4.75 -20.41
C VAL A 281 -2.05 -5.03 -19.02
N PHE A 282 -1.41 -4.49 -17.97
CA PHE A 282 -1.81 -4.80 -16.59
C PHE A 282 -3.18 -4.24 -16.23
N TYR A 283 -3.55 -3.01 -16.66
CA TYR A 283 -4.90 -2.50 -16.43
C TYR A 283 -5.96 -3.27 -17.22
N THR A 284 -5.64 -3.74 -18.43
CA THR A 284 -6.56 -4.60 -19.20
C THR A 284 -6.80 -5.92 -18.47
N VAL A 285 -5.72 -6.58 -18.03
CA VAL A 285 -5.81 -7.84 -17.28
C VAL A 285 -6.58 -7.64 -15.97
N ALA A 286 -6.27 -6.59 -15.21
CA ALA A 286 -6.97 -6.29 -13.96
C ALA A 286 -8.46 -6.02 -14.19
N GLY A 287 -8.81 -5.19 -15.19
CA GLY A 287 -10.20 -4.88 -15.51
C GLY A 287 -11.00 -6.10 -15.92
N VAL A 288 -10.45 -6.95 -16.83
CA VAL A 288 -11.09 -8.20 -17.24
C VAL A 288 -11.26 -9.17 -16.08
N ALA A 289 -10.23 -9.30 -15.24
CA ALA A 289 -10.28 -10.16 -14.06
C ALA A 289 -11.33 -9.69 -13.04
N LEU A 290 -11.45 -8.38 -12.82
CA LEU A 290 -12.50 -7.80 -11.95
C LEU A 290 -13.90 -8.06 -12.51
N VAL A 291 -14.10 -7.93 -13.83
CA VAL A 291 -15.39 -8.28 -14.47
C VAL A 291 -15.68 -9.76 -14.28
N ALA A 292 -14.68 -10.64 -14.47
CA ALA A 292 -14.86 -12.09 -14.25
C ALA A 292 -15.22 -12.39 -12.78
N ALA A 293 -14.58 -11.71 -11.81
CA ALA A 293 -14.93 -11.84 -10.40
C ALA A 293 -16.37 -11.39 -10.12
N ALA A 294 -16.80 -10.26 -10.70
CA ALA A 294 -18.15 -9.73 -10.50
C ALA A 294 -19.24 -10.64 -11.10
N MET A 295 -18.96 -11.33 -12.21
CA MET A 295 -19.90 -12.19 -12.90
C MET A 295 -19.97 -13.62 -12.35
N SER A 296 -19.00 -14.03 -11.51
CA SER A 296 -18.93 -15.39 -10.98
C SER A 296 -19.55 -15.49 -9.59
N ARG A 297 -20.22 -16.60 -9.34
CA ARG A 297 -20.68 -17.03 -8.00
C ARG A 297 -19.90 -18.23 -7.47
N ASN A 298 -18.88 -18.67 -8.19
CA ASN A 298 -18.04 -19.77 -7.78
C ASN A 298 -16.81 -19.23 -7.02
N LEU A 299 -16.58 -19.72 -5.81
CA LEU A 299 -15.48 -19.30 -4.93
C LEU A 299 -14.12 -19.39 -5.63
N TRP A 300 -13.84 -20.48 -6.31
CA TRP A 300 -12.53 -20.71 -6.94
C TRP A 300 -12.30 -19.80 -8.14
N VAL A 301 -13.36 -19.56 -8.94
CA VAL A 301 -13.29 -18.63 -10.08
C VAL A 301 -13.10 -17.19 -9.59
N CYS A 302 -13.86 -16.77 -8.56
CA CYS A 302 -13.70 -15.48 -7.93
C CYS A 302 -12.30 -15.32 -7.32
N GLY A 303 -11.83 -16.32 -6.57
CA GLY A 303 -10.49 -16.32 -5.96
C GLY A 303 -9.40 -16.21 -7.02
N ALA A 304 -9.47 -16.99 -8.10
CA ALA A 304 -8.53 -16.94 -9.22
C ALA A 304 -8.58 -15.57 -9.93
N ALA A 305 -9.77 -15.02 -10.16
CA ALA A 305 -9.93 -13.71 -10.79
C ALA A 305 -9.33 -12.59 -9.92
N PHE A 306 -9.59 -12.59 -8.61
CA PHE A 306 -8.97 -11.61 -7.71
C PHE A 306 -7.46 -11.81 -7.55
N PHE A 307 -6.97 -13.04 -7.57
CA PHE A 307 -5.53 -13.33 -7.61
C PHE A 307 -4.88 -12.69 -8.85
N VAL A 308 -5.48 -12.88 -10.03
CA VAL A 308 -5.00 -12.26 -11.28
C VAL A 308 -5.10 -10.74 -11.23
N ALA A 309 -6.21 -10.18 -10.75
CA ALA A 309 -6.40 -8.73 -10.61
C ALA A 309 -5.36 -8.10 -9.67
N SER A 310 -5.15 -8.71 -8.50
CA SER A 310 -4.14 -8.24 -7.51
C SER A 310 -2.73 -8.31 -8.07
N GLY A 311 -2.38 -9.39 -8.76
CA GLY A 311 -1.09 -9.54 -9.44
C GLY A 311 -0.87 -8.46 -10.51
N ALA A 312 -1.89 -8.20 -11.33
CA ALA A 312 -1.87 -7.17 -12.36
C ALA A 312 -1.72 -5.75 -11.74
N PHE A 313 -2.43 -5.44 -10.67
CA PHE A 313 -2.25 -4.18 -9.94
C PHE A 313 -0.87 -4.06 -9.32
N GLY A 314 -0.35 -5.13 -8.72
CA GLY A 314 1.01 -5.16 -8.19
C GLY A 314 2.06 -4.87 -9.27
N MET A 315 1.96 -5.53 -10.42
CA MET A 315 2.84 -5.29 -11.58
C MET A 315 2.67 -3.87 -12.13
N CYS A 316 1.45 -3.35 -12.19
CA CYS A 316 1.18 -1.98 -12.61
C CYS A 316 1.85 -0.95 -11.68
N ASN A 317 1.84 -1.20 -10.36
CA ASN A 317 2.53 -0.36 -9.38
C ASN A 317 4.03 -0.23 -9.68
N GLY A 318 4.69 -1.34 -10.03
CA GLY A 318 6.09 -1.34 -10.46
C GLY A 318 6.31 -0.51 -11.72
N SER A 319 5.40 -0.61 -12.69
CA SER A 319 5.49 0.12 -13.97
C SER A 319 5.31 1.64 -13.80
N VAL A 320 4.44 2.09 -12.89
CA VAL A 320 4.32 3.52 -12.55
C VAL A 320 5.64 4.06 -11.99
N PHE A 321 6.27 3.32 -11.07
CA PHE A 321 7.54 3.71 -10.47
C PHE A 321 8.74 3.59 -11.41
N GLN A 322 8.63 2.85 -12.50
CA GLN A 322 9.63 2.82 -13.57
C GLN A 322 9.59 4.13 -14.39
N LEU A 323 8.41 4.69 -14.65
CA LEU A 323 8.25 5.94 -15.41
C LEU A 323 8.52 7.19 -14.57
N LEU A 324 8.19 7.16 -13.27
CA LEU A 324 8.22 8.32 -12.39
C LEU A 324 9.57 9.06 -12.35
N PRO A 325 10.74 8.36 -12.13
CA PRO A 325 12.04 9.01 -12.12
C PRO A 325 12.47 9.54 -13.48
N GLN A 326 11.95 8.99 -14.58
CA GLN A 326 12.27 9.48 -15.92
C GLN A 326 11.70 10.88 -16.15
N ARG A 327 10.54 11.18 -15.57
CA ARG A 327 9.87 12.50 -15.70
C ARG A 327 10.26 13.47 -14.59
N PHE A 328 10.39 13.00 -13.36
CA PHE A 328 10.54 13.81 -12.15
C PHE A 328 11.84 13.54 -11.40
N ALA A 329 12.96 13.35 -12.12
CA ALA A 329 14.25 13.00 -11.50
C ALA A 329 14.68 13.99 -10.38
N LYS A 330 14.44 15.30 -10.57
CA LYS A 330 14.81 16.34 -9.60
C LYS A 330 13.90 16.36 -8.36
N ASP A 331 12.63 16.00 -8.54
CA ASP A 331 11.58 16.10 -7.53
C ASP A 331 11.01 14.73 -7.14
N ILE A 332 11.76 13.66 -7.43
CA ILE A 332 11.32 12.26 -7.28
C ILE A 332 10.76 11.97 -5.89
N SER A 333 11.35 12.51 -4.83
CA SER A 333 10.95 12.28 -3.46
C SER A 333 9.58 12.91 -3.15
N VAL A 334 9.33 14.14 -3.61
CA VAL A 334 8.04 14.83 -3.44
C VAL A 334 6.97 14.13 -4.28
N MET A 335 7.33 13.78 -5.52
CA MET A 335 6.42 13.11 -6.45
C MET A 335 6.05 11.70 -5.98
N THR A 336 6.98 10.95 -5.40
CA THR A 336 6.70 9.66 -4.75
C THR A 336 5.69 9.80 -3.61
N GLY A 337 5.80 10.87 -2.81
CA GLY A 337 4.85 11.19 -1.75
C GLY A 337 3.44 11.48 -2.30
N LEU A 338 3.34 12.32 -3.33
CA LEU A 338 2.06 12.67 -3.98
C LEU A 338 1.38 11.46 -4.63
N VAL A 339 2.14 10.70 -5.41
CA VAL A 339 1.64 9.47 -6.05
C VAL A 339 1.19 8.47 -5.00
N GLY A 340 1.98 8.31 -3.93
CA GLY A 340 1.63 7.45 -2.81
C GLY A 340 0.37 7.89 -2.06
N CYS A 341 0.15 9.22 -1.92
CA CYS A 341 -1.08 9.79 -1.38
C CYS A 341 -2.27 9.45 -2.29
N GLY A 342 -2.16 9.69 -3.60
CA GLY A 342 -3.18 9.32 -4.56
C GLY A 342 -3.56 7.84 -4.48
N GLY A 343 -2.57 6.95 -4.38
CA GLY A 343 -2.81 5.52 -4.22
C GLY A 343 -3.61 5.15 -2.96
N GLY A 344 -3.32 5.80 -1.82
CA GLY A 344 -4.09 5.58 -0.60
C GLY A 344 -5.52 6.12 -0.70
N VAL A 345 -5.72 7.29 -1.33
CA VAL A 345 -7.07 7.79 -1.64
C VAL A 345 -7.84 6.79 -2.49
N GLY A 346 -7.19 6.19 -3.51
CA GLY A 346 -7.81 5.16 -4.35
C GLY A 346 -8.25 3.93 -3.56
N GLY A 347 -7.43 3.46 -2.62
CA GLY A 347 -7.79 2.33 -1.74
C GLY A 347 -8.97 2.63 -0.84
N PHE A 348 -9.05 3.83 -0.28
CA PHE A 348 -10.22 4.29 0.46
C PHE A 348 -11.48 4.32 -0.41
N VAL A 349 -11.39 4.93 -1.61
CA VAL A 349 -12.51 5.02 -2.55
C VAL A 349 -13.04 3.64 -2.93
N LEU A 350 -12.15 2.67 -3.20
CA LEU A 350 -12.56 1.29 -3.49
C LEU A 350 -13.32 0.66 -2.32
N GLY A 351 -12.83 0.82 -1.10
CA GLY A 351 -13.53 0.34 0.09
C GLY A 351 -14.91 0.95 0.22
N MET A 352 -15.04 2.27 0.03
CA MET A 352 -16.33 2.96 0.06
C MET A 352 -17.27 2.51 -1.07
N MET A 353 -16.74 2.23 -2.28
CA MET A 353 -17.53 1.65 -3.38
C MET A 353 -18.09 0.27 -3.01
N PHE A 354 -17.29 -0.58 -2.34
CA PHE A 354 -17.74 -1.89 -1.88
C PHE A 354 -18.81 -1.76 -0.78
N GLY A 355 -18.58 -0.90 0.21
CA GLY A 355 -19.55 -0.64 1.28
C GLY A 355 -20.87 -0.14 0.74
N ALA A 356 -20.85 0.91 -0.08
CA ALA A 356 -22.04 1.48 -0.69
C ALA A 356 -22.77 0.48 -1.61
N SER A 357 -22.04 -0.29 -2.41
CA SER A 357 -22.62 -1.33 -3.25
C SER A 357 -23.39 -2.35 -2.40
N LYS A 358 -22.78 -2.88 -1.36
CA LYS A 358 -23.40 -3.88 -0.47
C LYS A 358 -24.60 -3.31 0.28
N GLU A 359 -24.50 -2.06 0.78
CA GLU A 359 -25.57 -1.38 1.51
C GLU A 359 -26.80 -1.16 0.64
N HIS A 360 -26.62 -0.65 -0.59
CA HIS A 360 -27.74 -0.25 -1.45
C HIS A 360 -28.28 -1.36 -2.35
N THR A 361 -27.45 -2.32 -2.75
CA THR A 361 -27.82 -3.37 -3.72
C THR A 361 -27.83 -4.78 -3.12
N GLY A 362 -27.40 -4.94 -1.87
CA GLY A 362 -27.18 -6.25 -1.25
C GLY A 362 -26.02 -7.05 -1.83
N SER A 363 -25.27 -6.51 -2.82
CA SER A 363 -24.22 -7.20 -3.57
C SER A 363 -22.99 -6.33 -3.72
N TYR A 364 -21.80 -6.96 -3.88
CA TYR A 364 -20.54 -6.26 -4.20
C TYR A 364 -20.34 -6.02 -5.71
N VAL A 365 -21.16 -6.60 -6.55
CA VAL A 365 -21.01 -6.60 -8.02
C VAL A 365 -20.87 -5.19 -8.58
N THR A 366 -21.77 -4.27 -8.19
CA THR A 366 -21.72 -2.89 -8.68
C THR A 366 -20.40 -2.19 -8.30
N GLY A 367 -19.93 -2.36 -7.06
CA GLY A 367 -18.66 -1.79 -6.61
C GLY A 367 -17.46 -2.33 -7.38
N ILE A 368 -17.42 -3.64 -7.64
CA ILE A 368 -16.37 -4.28 -8.44
C ILE A 368 -16.39 -3.78 -9.88
N LEU A 369 -17.56 -3.69 -10.51
CA LEU A 369 -17.71 -3.22 -11.90
C LEU A 369 -17.35 -1.73 -12.04
N LEU A 370 -17.72 -0.89 -11.08
CA LEU A 370 -17.29 0.51 -11.05
C LEU A 370 -15.77 0.63 -10.98
N PHE A 371 -15.13 -0.22 -10.16
CA PHE A 371 -13.67 -0.21 -10.09
C PHE A 371 -13.02 -0.78 -11.37
N ALA A 372 -13.61 -1.78 -11.99
CA ALA A 372 -13.19 -2.26 -13.30
C ALA A 372 -13.29 -1.14 -14.38
N ALA A 373 -14.34 -0.32 -14.31
CA ALA A 373 -14.49 0.84 -15.20
C ALA A 373 -13.36 1.88 -15.00
N LEU A 374 -12.85 2.06 -13.77
CA LEU A 374 -11.68 2.92 -13.52
C LEU A 374 -10.41 2.39 -14.23
N CYS A 375 -10.24 1.08 -14.38
CA CYS A 375 -9.17 0.53 -15.22
C CYS A 375 -9.35 0.99 -16.68
N GLY A 376 -10.57 1.05 -17.19
CA GLY A 376 -10.90 1.64 -18.49
C GLY A 376 -10.52 3.12 -18.58
N VAL A 377 -10.82 3.90 -17.54
CA VAL A 377 -10.40 5.31 -17.42
C VAL A 377 -8.88 5.45 -17.50
N ALA A 378 -8.14 4.57 -16.80
CA ALA A 378 -6.68 4.56 -16.87
C ALA A 378 -6.19 4.25 -18.30
N LEU A 379 -6.79 3.29 -19.00
CA LEU A 379 -6.46 2.95 -20.38
C LEU A 379 -6.70 4.12 -21.34
N VAL A 380 -7.81 4.81 -21.21
CA VAL A 380 -8.10 6.04 -21.98
C VAL A 380 -7.08 7.13 -21.65
N GLY A 381 -6.83 7.38 -20.37
CA GLY A 381 -5.83 8.35 -19.91
C GLY A 381 -4.44 8.09 -20.50
N MET A 382 -4.01 6.83 -20.53
CA MET A 382 -2.74 6.45 -21.16
C MET A 382 -2.70 6.74 -22.67
N LYS A 383 -3.78 6.50 -23.39
CA LYS A 383 -3.86 6.86 -24.83
C LYS A 383 -3.69 8.37 -25.00
N LEU A 384 -4.32 9.18 -24.15
CA LEU A 384 -4.24 10.64 -24.21
C LEU A 384 -2.82 11.17 -23.94
N VAL A 385 -2.09 10.58 -22.99
CA VAL A 385 -0.75 11.06 -22.63
C VAL A 385 0.37 10.47 -23.47
N LYS A 386 0.19 9.28 -24.06
CA LYS A 386 1.21 8.50 -24.74
C LYS A 386 2.01 9.30 -25.78
N THR A 387 1.32 9.97 -26.70
CA THR A 387 1.97 10.76 -27.77
C THR A 387 2.76 11.91 -27.18
N ARG A 388 2.13 12.69 -26.27
CA ARG A 388 2.79 13.81 -25.61
C ARG A 388 4.03 13.36 -24.82
N TRP A 389 3.94 12.31 -24.02
CA TRP A 389 5.06 11.82 -23.23
C TRP A 389 6.21 11.34 -24.09
N ARG A 390 5.92 10.66 -25.20
CA ARG A 390 6.95 10.19 -26.15
C ARG A 390 7.63 11.32 -26.91
N THR A 391 6.93 12.40 -27.22
CA THR A 391 7.49 13.54 -27.95
C THR A 391 8.14 14.60 -27.05
N THR A 392 7.92 14.54 -25.73
CA THR A 392 8.52 15.44 -24.75
C THR A 392 9.67 14.76 -24.01
N TRP A 393 9.49 14.45 -22.76
CA TRP A 393 10.52 13.86 -21.90
C TRP A 393 10.90 12.42 -22.29
N GLY A 394 10.05 11.69 -22.97
CA GLY A 394 10.32 10.35 -23.49
C GLY A 394 11.07 10.34 -24.82
N ALA A 395 11.37 11.48 -25.40
CA ALA A 395 12.19 11.60 -26.60
C ALA A 395 13.69 11.37 -26.31
N MET A 396 14.10 11.36 -25.04
CA MET A 396 15.48 11.04 -24.63
C MET A 396 15.84 9.59 -25.00
N ALA A 397 17.02 9.36 -25.54
CA ALA A 397 17.46 8.06 -26.06
C ALA A 397 17.43 6.91 -25.04
N ALA A 398 17.50 7.23 -23.74
CA ALA A 398 17.45 6.25 -22.65
C ALA A 398 16.04 6.02 -22.08
N ALA A 399 15.04 6.80 -22.50
CA ALA A 399 13.69 6.69 -21.96
C ALA A 399 12.97 5.44 -22.51
N ARG A 400 12.39 4.66 -21.61
CA ARG A 400 11.58 3.47 -21.91
C ARG A 400 10.11 3.74 -21.59
N ILE A 401 9.40 4.36 -22.55
CA ILE A 401 7.98 4.76 -22.41
C ILE A 401 7.03 3.80 -23.10
#